data_fda4c25d3fb6090bc930a4855023114a
#
_entry.id   fda4c25d3fb6090bc930a4855023114a
#
_cell.length_a   1.000
_cell.length_b   1.000
_cell.length_c   1.000
_cell.angle_alpha   90.00
_cell.angle_beta   90.00
_cell.angle_gamma   90.00
#
_symmetry.space_group_name_H-M   'P 1'
#
loop_
_entity.id
_entity.type
_entity.pdbx_description
1 polymer ?
#
loop_
_entity_poly.entity_id
_entity_poly.type
_entity_poly.pdbx_seq_one_letter_code
_entity_poly.pdbx_strand_id
1 'polypeptide(L)'
;MRTIAIVLAVLATTLAVAQKEQKSVDNRINNGRIDYIEFPATDIAKTKAFYEQAFGWKFTDYGPDYTSFVDGRISGGFTKEGNVVRGGPLVVIYASDLGATEKKVREAGGTIVKDAFSFPGGRRFHFADPSGNVLAVWSEK
;
A
#
# COMPACT_ATOMS: atom_id res chain seq x y z
N MET A 1 19.76 20.02 -46.68
CA MET A 1 19.43 20.50 -45.30
C MET A 1 17.93 20.65 -44.98
N ARG A 2 16.99 20.28 -45.84
CA ARG A 2 15.53 20.39 -45.57
C ARG A 2 14.87 19.13 -45.03
N THR A 3 15.54 17.99 -45.07
CA THR A 3 14.96 16.69 -44.68
C THR A 3 15.05 16.36 -43.19
N ILE A 4 15.99 16.95 -42.45
CA ILE A 4 16.23 16.66 -41.01
C ILE A 4 15.20 17.39 -40.13
N ALA A 5 14.73 18.57 -40.55
CA ALA A 5 13.76 19.34 -39.75
C ALA A 5 12.36 18.71 -39.69
N ILE A 6 11.95 17.95 -40.71
CA ILE A 6 10.62 17.31 -40.78
C ILE A 6 10.55 16.09 -39.87
N VAL A 7 11.63 15.33 -39.74
CA VAL A 7 11.68 14.11 -38.87
C VAL A 7 11.61 14.48 -37.38
N LEU A 8 12.27 15.59 -36.99
CA LEU A 8 12.24 16.11 -35.62
C LEU A 8 10.84 16.61 -35.22
N ALA A 9 10.11 17.24 -36.14
CA ALA A 9 8.77 17.75 -35.89
C ALA A 9 7.74 16.66 -35.73
N VAL A 10 7.86 15.54 -36.47
CA VAL A 10 6.96 14.37 -36.35
C VAL A 10 7.21 13.61 -35.04
N LEU A 11 8.46 13.48 -34.59
CA LEU A 11 8.79 12.85 -33.32
C LEU A 11 8.29 13.66 -32.10
N ALA A 12 8.35 15.00 -32.18
CA ALA A 12 7.86 15.86 -31.10
C ALA A 12 6.33 15.82 -30.98
N THR A 13 5.62 15.69 -32.10
CA THR A 13 4.14 15.58 -32.08
C THR A 13 3.65 14.22 -31.59
N THR A 14 4.37 13.13 -31.87
CA THR A 14 4.02 11.79 -31.37
C THR A 14 4.26 11.65 -29.86
N LEU A 15 5.32 12.26 -29.31
CA LEU A 15 5.54 12.32 -27.86
C LEU A 15 4.48 13.15 -27.14
N ALA A 16 4.06 14.27 -27.70
CA ALA A 16 3.03 15.12 -27.10
C ALA A 16 1.63 14.48 -27.11
N VAL A 17 1.33 13.61 -28.09
CA VAL A 17 0.08 12.84 -28.14
C VAL A 17 0.11 11.69 -27.16
N ALA A 18 1.24 11.02 -26.96
CA ALA A 18 1.40 9.94 -25.97
C ALA A 18 1.26 10.42 -24.51
N GLN A 19 1.57 11.68 -24.21
CA GLN A 19 1.39 12.28 -22.89
C GLN A 19 -0.05 12.72 -22.60
N LYS A 20 -0.95 12.72 -23.58
CA LYS A 20 -2.33 13.24 -23.44
C LYS A 20 -3.36 12.16 -23.16
N GLU A 21 -2.99 10.88 -23.14
CA GLU A 21 -3.88 9.76 -22.80
C GLU A 21 -3.62 9.21 -21.39
N GLN A 22 -3.33 10.06 -20.42
CA GLN A 22 -3.59 9.72 -19.04
C GLN A 22 -5.10 9.87 -18.84
N LYS A 23 -5.83 8.80 -19.19
CA LYS A 23 -7.25 8.65 -18.98
C LYS A 23 -7.54 9.01 -17.53
N SER A 24 -8.14 10.16 -17.27
CA SER A 24 -8.58 10.53 -15.94
C SER A 24 -9.51 9.42 -15.47
N VAL A 25 -9.12 8.69 -14.42
CA VAL A 25 -9.98 7.69 -13.82
C VAL A 25 -11.25 8.40 -13.38
N ASP A 26 -12.39 7.99 -13.91
CA ASP A 26 -13.67 8.57 -13.50
C ASP A 26 -14.02 8.04 -12.10
N ASN A 27 -13.62 8.79 -11.08
CA ASN A 27 -13.83 8.43 -9.69
C ASN A 27 -15.31 8.37 -9.28
N ARG A 28 -16.25 8.80 -10.13
CA ARG A 28 -17.68 8.71 -9.83
C ARG A 28 -18.17 7.28 -9.63
N ILE A 29 -17.52 6.30 -10.28
CA ILE A 29 -17.82 4.87 -10.09
C ILE A 29 -17.48 4.37 -8.68
N ASN A 30 -16.64 5.11 -7.95
CA ASN A 30 -16.19 4.78 -6.59
C ASN A 30 -17.03 5.47 -5.50
N ASN A 31 -18.07 6.21 -5.90
CA ASN A 31 -18.92 6.92 -4.94
C ASN A 31 -19.49 5.97 -3.87
N GLY A 32 -19.23 6.31 -2.59
CA GLY A 32 -19.67 5.52 -1.44
C GLY A 32 -18.81 4.28 -1.12
N ARG A 33 -17.66 4.08 -1.81
CA ARG A 33 -16.71 3.01 -1.54
C ARG A 33 -15.56 3.52 -0.68
N ILE A 34 -14.91 2.61 0.05
CA ILE A 34 -13.64 2.93 0.73
C ILE A 34 -12.59 3.16 -0.38
N ASP A 35 -12.01 4.35 -0.38
CA ASP A 35 -11.03 4.79 -1.38
C ASP A 35 -9.63 4.91 -0.78
N TYR A 36 -9.54 5.24 0.50
CA TYR A 36 -8.30 5.52 1.19
C TYR A 36 -8.35 5.07 2.64
N ILE A 37 -7.23 4.55 3.17
CA ILE A 37 -7.09 4.17 4.58
C ILE A 37 -5.86 4.88 5.14
N GLU A 38 -6.01 5.61 6.25
CA GLU A 38 -4.92 6.30 6.90
C GLU A 38 -4.65 5.72 8.29
N PHE A 39 -3.37 5.50 8.59
CA PHE A 39 -2.89 4.96 9.85
C PHE A 39 -1.98 5.98 10.56
N PRO A 40 -2.06 6.09 11.89
CA PRO A 40 -1.02 6.77 12.64
C PRO A 40 0.29 5.96 12.60
N ALA A 41 1.43 6.66 12.57
CA ALA A 41 2.75 6.07 12.62
C ALA A 41 3.67 6.87 13.54
N THR A 42 4.41 6.18 14.40
CA THR A 42 5.40 6.81 15.28
C THR A 42 6.71 7.11 14.57
N ASP A 43 7.03 6.34 13.53
CA ASP A 43 8.23 6.45 12.72
C ASP A 43 7.92 6.07 11.27
N ILE A 44 7.85 7.07 10.39
CA ILE A 44 7.52 6.90 8.98
C ILE A 44 8.55 6.02 8.26
N ALA A 45 9.84 6.20 8.53
CA ALA A 45 10.90 5.43 7.85
C ALA A 45 10.83 3.93 8.21
N LYS A 46 10.65 3.60 9.49
CA LYS A 46 10.48 2.21 9.93
C LYS A 46 9.19 1.59 9.40
N THR A 47 8.11 2.36 9.38
CA THR A 47 6.82 1.91 8.85
C THR A 47 6.92 1.57 7.37
N LYS A 48 7.52 2.44 6.56
CA LYS A 48 7.76 2.19 5.12
C LYS A 48 8.58 0.91 4.93
N ALA A 49 9.75 0.81 5.58
CA ALA A 49 10.63 -0.34 5.46
C ALA A 49 9.91 -1.65 5.81
N PHE A 50 9.06 -1.64 6.83
CA PHE A 50 8.25 -2.80 7.23
C PHE A 50 7.29 -3.23 6.12
N TYR A 51 6.43 -2.32 5.63
CA TYR A 51 5.41 -2.68 4.63
C TYR A 51 6.00 -2.96 3.24
N GLU A 52 7.11 -2.31 2.87
CA GLU A 52 7.88 -2.65 1.67
C GLU A 52 8.44 -4.07 1.74
N GLN A 53 9.06 -4.44 2.86
CA GLN A 53 9.68 -5.74 3.05
C GLN A 53 8.65 -6.86 3.21
N ALA A 54 7.61 -6.65 4.01
CA ALA A 54 6.62 -7.68 4.32
C ALA A 54 5.62 -7.92 3.17
N PHE A 55 5.20 -6.85 2.48
CA PHE A 55 4.08 -6.89 1.54
C PHE A 55 4.39 -6.30 0.16
N GLY A 56 5.54 -5.65 -0.02
CA GLY A 56 5.92 -5.06 -1.30
C GLY A 56 5.18 -3.77 -1.67
N TRP A 57 4.59 -3.09 -0.68
CA TRP A 57 3.88 -1.83 -0.91
C TRP A 57 4.82 -0.76 -1.45
N LYS A 58 4.27 0.20 -2.19
CA LYS A 58 5.02 1.32 -2.76
C LYS A 58 4.64 2.61 -2.07
N PHE A 59 5.63 3.47 -1.81
CA PHE A 59 5.46 4.68 -1.04
C PHE A 59 5.83 5.94 -1.81
N THR A 60 5.15 7.03 -1.46
CA THR A 60 5.46 8.39 -1.92
C THR A 60 5.42 9.32 -0.71
N ASP A 61 6.54 10.00 -0.42
CA ASP A 61 6.66 10.87 0.72
C ASP A 61 6.13 12.29 0.43
N TYR A 62 5.44 12.85 1.40
CA TYR A 62 4.94 14.23 1.41
C TYR A 62 5.45 14.95 2.65
N GLY A 63 6.75 15.18 2.71
CA GLY A 63 7.44 15.72 3.87
C GLY A 63 7.84 14.65 4.90
N PRO A 64 8.34 15.06 6.09
CA PRO A 64 8.89 14.14 7.08
C PRO A 64 7.82 13.41 7.91
N ASP A 65 6.59 13.87 7.89
CA ASP A 65 5.54 13.45 8.82
C ASP A 65 4.39 12.70 8.13
N TYR A 66 4.46 12.55 6.80
CA TYR A 66 3.44 11.87 6.03
C TYR A 66 4.02 11.11 4.83
N THR A 67 3.52 9.92 4.59
CA THR A 67 3.78 9.15 3.37
C THR A 67 2.50 8.47 2.88
N SER A 68 2.25 8.49 1.57
CA SER A 68 1.18 7.66 0.99
C SER A 68 1.72 6.30 0.59
N PHE A 69 0.85 5.31 0.52
CA PHE A 69 1.15 4.00 -0.03
C PHE A 69 0.13 3.57 -1.09
N VAL A 70 0.57 2.65 -1.93
CA VAL A 70 -0.30 1.82 -2.76
C VAL A 70 0.05 0.35 -2.54
N ASP A 71 -0.95 -0.49 -2.33
CA ASP A 71 -0.79 -1.94 -2.16
C ASP A 71 -1.04 -2.74 -3.45
N GLY A 72 -1.37 -2.05 -4.55
CA GLY A 72 -1.75 -2.60 -5.85
C GLY A 72 -3.27 -2.65 -6.07
N ARG A 73 -4.08 -2.39 -5.04
CA ARG A 73 -5.54 -2.37 -5.11
C ARG A 73 -6.15 -1.13 -4.46
N ILE A 74 -5.67 -0.76 -3.29
CA ILE A 74 -6.13 0.41 -2.55
C ILE A 74 -4.96 1.34 -2.25
N SER A 75 -5.25 2.61 -2.05
CA SER A 75 -4.30 3.60 -1.58
C SER A 75 -4.52 3.90 -0.10
N GLY A 76 -3.49 4.43 0.54
CA GLY A 76 -3.59 4.87 1.93
C GLY A 76 -2.41 5.73 2.31
N GLY A 77 -2.30 6.04 3.60
CA GLY A 77 -1.22 6.84 4.13
C GLY A 77 -0.85 6.46 5.56
N PHE A 78 0.33 6.93 5.95
CA PHE A 78 0.81 6.92 7.33
C PHE A 78 1.15 8.35 7.74
N THR A 79 0.64 8.76 8.88
CA THR A 79 0.84 10.11 9.42
C THR A 79 1.40 10.06 10.84
N LYS A 80 2.29 11.01 11.18
CA LYS A 80 2.70 11.21 12.58
C LYS A 80 1.65 11.95 13.41
N GLU A 81 0.59 12.45 12.77
CA GLU A 81 -0.54 13.03 13.47
C GLU A 81 -1.41 11.93 14.09
N GLY A 82 -1.82 12.13 15.34
CA GLY A 82 -2.66 11.19 16.06
C GLY A 82 -1.89 10.10 16.81
N ASN A 83 -2.65 9.31 17.53
CA ASN A 83 -2.12 8.22 18.36
C ASN A 83 -2.56 6.87 17.82
N VAL A 84 -1.68 5.87 17.90
CA VAL A 84 -2.05 4.48 17.65
C VAL A 84 -3.02 4.03 18.72
N VAL A 85 -4.27 3.72 18.34
CA VAL A 85 -5.32 3.24 19.23
C VAL A 85 -5.65 1.79 18.87
N ARG A 86 -5.52 0.88 19.84
CA ARG A 86 -5.94 -0.52 19.68
C ARG A 86 -7.46 -0.63 19.79
N GLY A 87 -8.06 -1.51 18.99
CA GLY A 87 -9.50 -1.79 19.04
C GLY A 87 -10.36 -1.02 18.04
N GLY A 88 -9.75 -0.36 17.06
CA GLY A 88 -10.44 0.18 15.88
C GLY A 88 -10.80 -0.90 14.85
N PRO A 89 -11.23 -0.52 13.65
CA PRO A 89 -11.47 -1.44 12.55
C PRO A 89 -10.24 -2.31 12.28
N LEU A 90 -10.44 -3.62 12.09
CA LEU A 90 -9.37 -4.54 11.72
C LEU A 90 -9.20 -4.54 10.20
N VAL A 91 -8.08 -4.00 9.72
CA VAL A 91 -7.69 -4.11 8.31
C VAL A 91 -7.11 -5.50 8.07
N VAL A 92 -7.59 -6.19 7.05
CA VAL A 92 -7.23 -7.58 6.76
C VAL A 92 -6.61 -7.66 5.38
N ILE A 93 -5.38 -8.15 5.31
CA ILE A 93 -4.59 -8.34 4.09
C ILE A 93 -4.77 -9.79 3.62
N TYR A 94 -4.94 -10.01 2.33
CA TYR A 94 -4.95 -11.34 1.74
C TYR A 94 -3.52 -11.80 1.43
N ALA A 95 -3.25 -13.08 1.66
CA ALA A 95 -2.02 -13.75 1.25
C ALA A 95 -2.33 -15.15 0.70
N SER A 96 -1.72 -15.53 -0.41
CA SER A 96 -1.87 -16.88 -0.96
C SER A 96 -1.13 -17.95 -0.13
N ASP A 97 -0.11 -17.56 0.63
CA ASP A 97 0.65 -18.39 1.55
C ASP A 97 0.76 -17.69 2.92
N LEU A 98 -0.02 -18.18 3.88
CA LEU A 98 -0.10 -17.58 5.21
C LEU A 98 1.20 -17.75 5.99
N GLY A 99 1.83 -18.92 5.92
CA GLY A 99 3.07 -19.21 6.65
C GLY A 99 4.26 -18.42 6.14
N ALA A 100 4.42 -18.35 4.81
CA ALA A 100 5.47 -17.53 4.20
C ALA A 100 5.28 -16.04 4.52
N THR A 101 4.04 -15.56 4.56
CA THR A 101 3.74 -14.16 4.90
C THR A 101 3.98 -13.87 6.37
N GLU A 102 3.61 -14.79 7.28
CA GLU A 102 3.92 -14.65 8.71
C GLU A 102 5.43 -14.53 8.95
N LYS A 103 6.23 -15.36 8.26
CA LYS A 103 7.69 -15.28 8.32
C LYS A 103 8.20 -13.90 7.88
N LYS A 104 7.73 -13.39 6.74
CA LYS A 104 8.10 -12.04 6.24
C LYS A 104 7.73 -10.94 7.22
N VAL A 105 6.55 -11.02 7.83
CA VAL A 105 6.10 -10.06 8.84
C VAL A 105 7.06 -10.03 10.03
N ARG A 106 7.47 -11.20 10.56
CA ARG A 106 8.42 -11.30 11.64
C ARG A 106 9.81 -10.75 11.25
N GLU A 107 10.31 -11.13 10.08
CA GLU A 107 11.61 -10.68 9.55
C GLU A 107 11.65 -9.18 9.29
N ALA A 108 10.51 -8.58 8.91
CA ALA A 108 10.38 -7.14 8.70
C ALA A 108 10.21 -6.33 10.00
N GLY A 109 10.14 -6.98 11.17
CA GLY A 109 10.03 -6.33 12.48
C GLY A 109 8.60 -6.20 13.02
N GLY A 110 7.62 -6.87 12.42
CA GLY A 110 6.28 -7.00 12.97
C GLY A 110 6.22 -8.00 14.13
N THR A 111 5.28 -7.78 15.04
CA THR A 111 5.03 -8.66 16.18
C THR A 111 3.73 -9.42 15.98
N ILE A 112 3.75 -10.75 16.06
CA ILE A 112 2.52 -11.55 16.03
C ILE A 112 1.79 -11.36 17.35
N VAL A 113 0.57 -10.80 17.29
CA VAL A 113 -0.27 -10.56 18.48
C VAL A 113 -1.36 -11.61 18.65
N LYS A 114 -1.64 -12.39 17.61
CA LYS A 114 -2.49 -13.57 17.65
C LYS A 114 -2.00 -14.58 16.62
N ASP A 115 -1.65 -15.76 17.09
CA ASP A 115 -1.18 -16.85 16.24
C ASP A 115 -2.24 -17.29 15.23
N ALA A 116 -1.80 -17.98 14.17
CA ALA A 116 -2.68 -18.43 13.12
C ALA A 116 -3.79 -19.36 13.64
N PHE A 117 -5.03 -19.02 13.33
CA PHE A 117 -6.23 -19.78 13.70
C PHE A 117 -7.17 -19.94 12.52
N SER A 118 -8.00 -20.97 12.56
CA SER A 118 -9.02 -21.25 11.54
C SER A 118 -10.30 -20.47 11.82
N PHE A 119 -11.00 -20.11 10.74
CA PHE A 119 -12.34 -19.53 10.77
C PHE A 119 -13.11 -20.05 9.53
N PRO A 120 -14.44 -19.91 9.46
CA PRO A 120 -15.18 -20.24 8.24
C PRO A 120 -14.67 -19.44 7.04
N GLY A 121 -14.02 -20.11 6.09
CA GLY A 121 -13.42 -19.50 4.90
C GLY A 121 -11.89 -19.59 4.81
N GLY A 122 -11.18 -19.94 5.90
CA GLY A 122 -9.73 -20.09 5.85
C GLY A 122 -9.03 -20.00 7.20
N ARG A 123 -7.83 -19.44 7.16
CA ARG A 123 -6.99 -19.21 8.34
C ARG A 123 -6.48 -17.77 8.35
N ARG A 124 -6.18 -17.24 9.54
CA ARG A 124 -5.59 -15.91 9.68
C ARG A 124 -4.74 -15.81 10.94
N PHE A 125 -3.77 -14.90 10.93
CA PHE A 125 -3.06 -14.40 12.10
C PHE A 125 -3.21 -12.89 12.23
N HIS A 126 -2.91 -12.34 13.40
CA HIS A 126 -2.87 -10.89 13.60
C HIS A 126 -1.46 -10.46 14.00
N PHE A 127 -1.06 -9.29 13.54
CA PHE A 127 0.25 -8.72 13.84
C PHE A 127 0.12 -7.24 14.21
N ALA A 128 1.09 -6.75 14.99
CA ALA A 128 1.31 -5.33 15.18
C ALA A 128 2.46 -4.88 14.26
N ASP A 129 2.29 -3.77 13.55
CA ASP A 129 3.35 -3.12 12.81
C ASP A 129 4.35 -2.42 13.77
N PRO A 130 5.48 -1.84 13.28
CA PRO A 130 6.45 -1.17 14.14
C PRO A 130 5.90 0.02 14.94
N SER A 131 4.80 0.63 14.50
CA SER A 131 4.10 1.70 15.22
C SER A 131 3.08 1.19 16.24
N GLY A 132 2.71 -0.10 16.18
CA GLY A 132 1.73 -0.75 17.04
C GLY A 132 0.32 -0.85 16.44
N ASN A 133 0.11 -0.47 15.18
CA ASN A 133 -1.16 -0.74 14.49
C ASN A 133 -1.36 -2.24 14.37
N VAL A 134 -2.56 -2.72 14.70
CA VAL A 134 -2.90 -4.14 14.60
C VAL A 134 -3.67 -4.40 13.32
N LEU A 135 -3.13 -5.28 12.48
CA LEU A 135 -3.74 -5.77 11.25
C LEU A 135 -3.82 -7.30 11.29
N ALA A 136 -4.51 -7.87 10.34
CA ALA A 136 -4.52 -9.32 10.13
C ALA A 136 -4.07 -9.68 8.71
N VAL A 137 -3.58 -10.92 8.57
CA VAL A 137 -3.39 -11.57 7.26
C VAL A 137 -4.23 -12.82 7.23
N TRP A 138 -4.91 -13.07 6.10
CA TRP A 138 -5.71 -14.27 5.91
C TRP A 138 -5.39 -14.99 4.60
N SER A 139 -5.72 -16.27 4.56
CA SER A 139 -5.63 -17.13 3.38
C SER A 139 -6.76 -18.15 3.42
N GLU A 140 -7.15 -18.65 2.25
CA GLU A 140 -8.11 -19.77 2.17
C GLU A 140 -7.55 -21.10 2.71
N LYS A 141 -6.21 -21.23 2.83
CA LYS A 141 -5.50 -22.47 3.21
C LYS A 141 -4.63 -22.27 4.43
#